data_87f7809ee1844e21a66f757895db7ff7
#
_entry.id   87f7809ee1844e21a66f757895db7ff7
#
_cell.length_a   1.000
_cell.length_b   1.000
_cell.length_c   1.000
_cell.angle_alpha   90.00
_cell.angle_beta   90.00
_cell.angle_gamma   90.00
#
_symmetry.space_group_name_H-M   'P 1'
#
loop_
_entity.id
_entity.type
_entity.pdbx_description
1 polymer ?
#
loop_
_entity_poly.entity_id
_entity_poly.type
_entity_poly.pdbx_seq_one_letter_code
_entity_poly.pdbx_strand_id
1 'polypeptide(L)'
;MKVIKFVYKRLLVRLYLIFLIGFVTTILIAEITAPKIPILGFHSIINSANPEDKIFKNQKIQVMNYPREEIEKFLDYLLLRNFWFLTAQDFYDYFIQSKPLPAEYIGRKSIMLSFDDGYKTIQTNLLPILEKLEKKHQRKIKVVLFINSGNLDKIENKSSIHLTCNDLREGLQKGFYDIQSHGLLHKKLTEIKTPDLIAELKNSQLELRRCTQDLDPNNQVAVHLAYPFGASNSKVEKYASQYYLSGYLYNGLIMKLGRLSNNYQIPRLTINRKHFPNRLINMAEKSYKLEKQDKG
;
A
#
# COMPACT_ATOMS: atom_id res chain seq x y z
N MET A 1 -20.51 49.55 37.45
CA MET A 1 -20.30 48.08 37.56
C MET A 1 -20.75 47.29 36.32
N LYS A 2 -21.96 47.52 35.74
CA LYS A 2 -22.43 46.83 34.50
C LYS A 2 -21.58 47.02 33.26
N VAL A 3 -21.06 48.25 33.01
CA VAL A 3 -20.24 48.60 31.83
C VAL A 3 -18.89 47.86 31.87
N ILE A 4 -18.24 47.78 33.03
CA ILE A 4 -16.95 47.10 33.22
C ILE A 4 -17.10 45.58 32.91
N LYS A 5 -18.17 44.95 33.40
CA LYS A 5 -18.48 43.52 33.10
C LYS A 5 -18.70 43.29 31.58
N PHE A 6 -19.33 44.23 30.91
CA PHE A 6 -19.59 44.12 29.46
C PHE A 6 -18.32 44.21 28.63
N VAL A 7 -17.43 45.20 28.96
CA VAL A 7 -16.13 45.37 28.30
C VAL A 7 -15.24 44.15 28.53
N TYR A 8 -15.20 43.63 29.75
CA TYR A 8 -14.44 42.44 30.11
C TYR A 8 -14.93 41.20 29.38
N LYS A 9 -16.25 40.99 29.25
CA LYS A 9 -16.84 39.89 28.48
C LYS A 9 -16.47 39.98 27.00
N ARG A 10 -16.50 41.16 26.39
CA ARG A 10 -16.08 41.38 24.99
C ARG A 10 -14.58 41.09 24.80
N LEU A 11 -13.75 41.49 25.73
CA LEU A 11 -12.32 41.24 25.71
C LEU A 11 -12.04 39.71 25.78
N LEU A 12 -12.69 38.98 26.68
CA LEU A 12 -12.55 37.53 26.78
C LEU A 12 -13.00 36.81 25.53
N VAL A 13 -14.11 37.24 24.91
CA VAL A 13 -14.56 36.66 23.64
C VAL A 13 -13.54 36.92 22.51
N ARG A 14 -12.92 38.10 22.45
CA ARG A 14 -11.89 38.42 21.44
C ARG A 14 -10.64 37.56 21.66
N LEU A 15 -10.17 37.43 22.89
CA LEU A 15 -9.02 36.58 23.23
C LEU A 15 -9.29 35.11 22.90
N TYR A 16 -10.48 34.60 23.20
CA TYR A 16 -10.90 33.25 22.82
C TYR A 16 -10.91 33.04 21.30
N LEU A 17 -11.44 34.02 20.55
CA LEU A 17 -11.44 33.94 19.08
C LEU A 17 -10.02 33.95 18.49
N ILE A 18 -9.11 34.79 19.02
CA ILE A 18 -7.72 34.82 18.60
C ILE A 18 -7.03 33.48 18.89
N PHE A 19 -7.25 32.93 20.09
CA PHE A 19 -6.74 31.61 20.45
C PHE A 19 -7.29 30.50 19.51
N LEU A 20 -8.59 30.53 19.24
CA LEU A 20 -9.23 29.56 18.35
C LEU A 20 -8.68 29.65 16.92
N ILE A 21 -8.50 30.88 16.38
CA ILE A 21 -7.91 31.09 15.06
C ILE A 21 -6.45 30.58 15.05
N GLY A 22 -5.66 30.92 16.04
CA GLY A 22 -4.27 30.44 16.18
C GLY A 22 -4.20 28.91 16.25
N PHE A 23 -5.07 28.28 17.01
CA PHE A 23 -5.16 26.84 17.12
C PHE A 23 -5.55 26.16 15.78
N VAL A 24 -6.57 26.70 15.10
CA VAL A 24 -7.02 26.19 13.80
C VAL A 24 -5.91 26.36 12.74
N THR A 25 -5.24 27.53 12.72
CA THR A 25 -4.13 27.76 11.76
C THR A 25 -2.97 26.82 12.02
N THR A 26 -2.62 26.54 13.28
CA THR A 26 -1.55 25.59 13.64
C THR A 26 -1.89 24.17 13.15
N ILE A 27 -3.15 23.73 13.34
CA ILE A 27 -3.62 22.44 12.84
C ILE A 27 -3.54 22.39 11.30
N LEU A 28 -3.98 23.44 10.62
CA LEU A 28 -3.94 23.50 9.15
C LEU A 28 -2.50 23.47 8.62
N ILE A 29 -1.59 24.23 9.24
CA ILE A 29 -0.17 24.19 8.88
C ILE A 29 0.40 22.78 9.07
N ALA A 30 0.18 22.16 10.24
CA ALA A 30 0.63 20.81 10.52
C ALA A 30 0.05 19.78 9.53
N GLU A 31 -1.19 19.98 9.08
CA GLU A 31 -1.85 19.11 8.08
C GLU A 31 -1.21 19.26 6.68
N ILE A 32 -0.87 20.48 6.29
CA ILE A 32 -0.26 20.78 4.98
C ILE A 32 1.19 20.30 4.94
N THR A 33 1.94 20.50 6.00
CA THR A 33 3.38 20.21 6.10
C THR A 33 3.69 18.78 6.50
N ALA A 34 2.70 18.00 6.96
CA ALA A 34 2.92 16.61 7.36
C ALA A 34 3.65 15.81 6.26
N PRO A 35 4.77 15.14 6.57
CA PRO A 35 5.48 14.31 5.60
C PRO A 35 4.56 13.21 5.05
N LYS A 36 4.60 13.00 3.74
CA LYS A 36 3.69 12.07 3.04
C LYS A 36 4.47 10.93 2.43
N ILE A 37 3.91 9.72 2.48
CA ILE A 37 4.40 8.56 1.75
C ILE A 37 3.26 8.06 0.87
N PRO A 38 3.40 8.14 -0.46
CA PRO A 38 2.44 7.54 -1.37
C PRO A 38 2.49 6.02 -1.30
N ILE A 39 1.36 5.40 -0.97
CA ILE A 39 1.15 3.95 -1.04
C ILE A 39 0.09 3.74 -2.12
N LEU A 40 0.52 3.28 -3.31
CA LEU A 40 -0.35 3.14 -4.47
C LEU A 40 -0.91 1.71 -4.54
N GLY A 41 -2.23 1.58 -4.57
CA GLY A 41 -2.93 0.30 -4.69
C GLY A 41 -3.42 0.07 -6.11
N PHE A 42 -2.83 -0.89 -6.79
CA PHE A 42 -3.23 -1.41 -8.11
C PHE A 42 -3.89 -2.77 -7.96
N HIS A 43 -4.37 -3.33 -9.08
CA HIS A 43 -4.86 -4.71 -9.18
C HIS A 43 -4.16 -5.41 -10.34
N SER A 44 -4.76 -5.43 -11.53
CA SER A 44 -4.19 -6.09 -12.70
C SER A 44 -3.43 -5.10 -13.60
N ILE A 45 -2.38 -5.60 -14.24
CA ILE A 45 -1.65 -4.87 -15.31
C ILE A 45 -1.97 -5.56 -16.64
N ILE A 46 -2.65 -4.85 -17.53
CA ILE A 46 -3.11 -5.42 -18.79
C ILE A 46 -2.31 -4.91 -19.99
N ASN A 47 -2.06 -5.79 -20.93
CA ASN A 47 -1.63 -5.45 -22.28
C ASN A 47 -2.89 -5.20 -23.13
N SER A 48 -3.16 -3.95 -23.48
CA SER A 48 -4.36 -3.56 -24.23
C SER A 48 -4.44 -4.21 -25.62
N ALA A 49 -3.30 -4.62 -26.18
CA ALA A 49 -3.21 -5.32 -27.46
C ALA A 49 -3.49 -6.82 -27.34
N ASN A 50 -3.44 -7.41 -26.13
CA ASN A 50 -3.71 -8.84 -25.91
C ASN A 50 -5.19 -9.07 -25.57
N PRO A 51 -5.97 -9.78 -26.45
CA PRO A 51 -7.36 -10.11 -26.15
C PRO A 51 -7.55 -10.96 -24.90
N GLU A 52 -6.57 -11.80 -24.53
CA GLU A 52 -6.61 -12.68 -23.36
C GLU A 52 -6.56 -11.89 -22.05
N ASP A 53 -5.90 -10.74 -22.03
CA ASP A 53 -5.88 -9.84 -20.86
C ASP A 53 -7.23 -9.13 -20.61
N LYS A 54 -8.16 -9.20 -21.57
CA LYS A 54 -9.52 -8.64 -21.45
C LYS A 54 -10.49 -9.54 -20.68
N ILE A 55 -10.01 -10.51 -19.94
CA ILE A 55 -10.78 -11.54 -19.21
C ILE A 55 -11.82 -10.94 -18.24
N PHE A 56 -11.63 -9.72 -17.80
CA PHE A 56 -12.58 -9.03 -16.92
C PHE A 56 -13.73 -8.40 -17.71
N LYS A 57 -14.71 -9.23 -18.10
CA LYS A 57 -15.95 -8.76 -18.79
C LYS A 57 -16.81 -7.85 -17.89
N ASN A 58 -16.61 -7.88 -16.57
CA ASN A 58 -17.33 -7.02 -15.64
C ASN A 58 -16.79 -5.60 -15.68
N GLN A 59 -17.62 -4.63 -16.10
CA GLN A 59 -17.25 -3.21 -16.23
C GLN A 59 -16.65 -2.61 -14.94
N LYS A 60 -17.08 -3.04 -13.75
CA LYS A 60 -16.54 -2.55 -12.47
C LYS A 60 -15.09 -2.98 -12.27
N ILE A 61 -14.75 -4.20 -12.66
CA ILE A 61 -13.38 -4.74 -12.55
C ILE A 61 -12.48 -4.13 -13.62
N GLN A 62 -13.01 -3.88 -14.83
CA GLN A 62 -12.25 -3.25 -15.91
C GLN A 62 -11.68 -1.88 -15.56
N VAL A 63 -12.33 -1.14 -14.64
CA VAL A 63 -11.83 0.15 -14.18
C VAL A 63 -10.51 0.00 -13.40
N MET A 64 -10.29 -1.14 -12.73
CA MET A 64 -9.11 -1.43 -11.92
C MET A 64 -7.93 -1.95 -12.74
N ASN A 65 -8.15 -2.31 -14.01
CA ASN A 65 -7.10 -2.73 -14.93
C ASN A 65 -6.23 -1.52 -15.29
N TYR A 66 -4.92 -1.63 -15.11
CA TYR A 66 -4.00 -0.55 -15.45
C TYR A 66 -3.16 -0.93 -16.69
N PRO A 67 -2.98 -0.03 -17.69
CA PRO A 67 -2.26 -0.36 -18.91
C PRO A 67 -0.77 -0.61 -18.66
N ARG A 68 -0.25 -1.66 -19.29
CA ARG A 68 1.16 -2.08 -19.21
C ARG A 68 2.13 -0.97 -19.63
N GLU A 69 1.82 -0.28 -20.72
CA GLU A 69 2.67 0.77 -21.28
C GLU A 69 2.74 2.00 -20.36
N GLU A 70 1.67 2.25 -19.65
CA GLU A 70 1.56 3.40 -18.74
C GLU A 70 2.28 3.13 -17.41
N ILE A 71 2.18 1.90 -16.87
CA ILE A 71 2.94 1.54 -15.67
C ILE A 71 4.44 1.52 -15.95
N GLU A 72 4.87 1.04 -17.11
CA GLU A 72 6.29 1.03 -17.50
C GLU A 72 6.88 2.45 -17.51
N LYS A 73 6.20 3.42 -18.14
CA LYS A 73 6.62 4.84 -18.15
C LYS A 73 6.73 5.40 -16.73
N PHE A 74 5.76 5.09 -15.88
CA PHE A 74 5.75 5.54 -14.50
C PHE A 74 6.91 4.96 -13.68
N LEU A 75 7.16 3.66 -13.81
CA LEU A 75 8.26 2.98 -13.10
C LEU A 75 9.64 3.47 -13.59
N ASP A 76 9.81 3.69 -14.90
CA ASP A 76 11.02 4.27 -15.49
C ASP A 76 11.30 5.67 -14.89
N TYR A 77 10.27 6.50 -14.81
CA TYR A 77 10.36 7.82 -14.16
C TYR A 77 10.82 7.73 -12.70
N LEU A 78 10.24 6.82 -11.90
CA LEU A 78 10.61 6.67 -10.49
C LEU A 78 12.07 6.26 -10.31
N LEU A 79 12.59 5.37 -11.19
CA LEU A 79 13.98 4.97 -11.19
C LEU A 79 14.91 6.13 -11.54
N LEU A 80 14.59 6.92 -12.58
CA LEU A 80 15.35 8.12 -12.96
C LEU A 80 15.39 9.17 -11.84
N ARG A 81 14.32 9.27 -11.05
CA ARG A 81 14.21 10.20 -9.91
C ARG A 81 14.74 9.61 -8.59
N ASN A 82 15.36 8.43 -8.64
CA ASN A 82 16.01 7.77 -7.51
C ASN A 82 15.09 7.48 -6.32
N PHE A 83 13.83 7.10 -6.57
CA PHE A 83 12.92 6.70 -5.51
C PHE A 83 13.38 5.42 -4.82
N TRP A 84 13.06 5.30 -3.53
CA TRP A 84 13.13 4.05 -2.78
C TRP A 84 11.78 3.34 -2.86
N PHE A 85 11.78 2.10 -3.33
CA PHE A 85 10.61 1.24 -3.42
C PHE A 85 10.48 0.44 -2.13
N LEU A 86 9.48 0.81 -1.32
CA LEU A 86 9.25 0.20 -0.01
C LEU A 86 8.54 -1.14 -0.13
N THR A 87 9.05 -2.14 0.60
CA THR A 87 8.26 -3.31 1.00
C THR A 87 7.29 -2.93 2.14
N ALA A 88 6.33 -3.79 2.44
CA ALA A 88 5.45 -3.58 3.59
C ALA A 88 6.24 -3.63 4.91
N GLN A 89 7.29 -4.46 4.98
CA GLN A 89 8.18 -4.53 6.12
C GLN A 89 9.06 -3.28 6.25
N ASP A 90 9.61 -2.74 5.13
CA ASP A 90 10.35 -1.47 5.18
C ASP A 90 9.48 -0.35 5.74
N PHE A 91 8.22 -0.28 5.27
CA PHE A 91 7.29 0.72 5.80
C PHE A 91 7.02 0.54 7.29
N TYR A 92 6.80 -0.69 7.73
CA TYR A 92 6.58 -1.00 9.14
C TYR A 92 7.80 -0.64 10.00
N ASP A 93 8.99 -1.07 9.61
CA ASP A 93 10.21 -0.88 10.36
C ASP A 93 10.60 0.61 10.50
N TYR A 94 10.61 1.33 9.39
CA TYR A 94 11.20 2.67 9.36
C TYR A 94 10.18 3.77 9.62
N PHE A 95 8.90 3.57 9.33
CA PHE A 95 7.88 4.61 9.45
C PHE A 95 6.82 4.36 10.53
N ILE A 96 6.68 3.12 11.00
CA ILE A 96 5.83 2.79 12.14
C ILE A 96 6.67 2.58 13.39
N GLN A 97 7.71 1.73 13.31
CA GLN A 97 8.59 1.41 14.43
C GLN A 97 9.72 2.43 14.62
N SER A 98 9.86 3.38 13.71
CA SER A 98 10.89 4.44 13.76
C SER A 98 12.33 3.90 13.89
N LYS A 99 12.64 2.74 13.28
CA LYS A 99 14.01 2.26 13.20
C LYS A 99 14.89 3.23 12.40
N PRO A 100 16.19 3.32 12.68
CA PRO A 100 17.10 4.17 11.92
C PRO A 100 17.07 3.85 10.42
N LEU A 101 16.93 4.89 9.60
CA LEU A 101 16.94 4.73 8.13
C LEU A 101 18.31 4.25 7.65
N PRO A 102 18.36 3.28 6.71
CA PRO A 102 19.61 2.93 6.04
C PRO A 102 20.21 4.13 5.32
N ALA A 103 21.51 4.32 5.44
CA ALA A 103 22.22 5.51 4.96
C ALA A 103 22.03 5.76 3.44
N GLU A 104 21.91 4.67 2.65
CA GLU A 104 21.72 4.72 1.20
C GLU A 104 20.37 5.30 0.77
N TYR A 105 19.38 5.38 1.67
CA TYR A 105 18.05 5.94 1.37
C TYR A 105 17.86 7.39 1.85
N ILE A 106 18.80 7.91 2.62
CA ILE A 106 18.76 9.32 3.07
C ILE A 106 18.80 10.25 1.84
N GLY A 107 17.94 11.25 1.80
CA GLY A 107 17.80 12.19 0.69
C GLY A 107 16.93 11.68 -0.47
N ARG A 108 16.47 10.40 -0.43
CA ARG A 108 15.55 9.88 -1.44
C ARG A 108 14.09 10.14 -1.06
N LYS A 109 13.22 10.16 -2.05
CA LYS A 109 11.77 10.00 -1.88
C LYS A 109 11.43 8.52 -1.83
N SER A 110 10.42 8.14 -1.06
CA SER A 110 9.97 6.75 -0.94
C SER A 110 8.55 6.58 -1.48
N ILE A 111 8.27 5.40 -2.00
CA ILE A 111 6.96 5.02 -2.51
C ILE A 111 6.74 3.52 -2.28
N MET A 112 5.50 3.13 -1.97
CA MET A 112 5.08 1.72 -1.99
C MET A 112 4.15 1.49 -3.17
N LEU A 113 4.42 0.44 -3.94
CA LEU A 113 3.58 -0.01 -5.04
C LEU A 113 2.97 -1.34 -4.63
N SER A 114 1.65 -1.39 -4.43
CA SER A 114 0.96 -2.61 -4.03
C SER A 114 -0.02 -3.07 -5.11
N PHE A 115 -0.18 -4.40 -5.22
CA PHE A 115 -1.06 -5.06 -6.19
C PHE A 115 -1.93 -6.07 -5.44
N ASP A 116 -3.23 -5.90 -5.51
CA ASP A 116 -4.20 -6.71 -4.81
C ASP A 116 -4.70 -7.89 -5.66
N ASP A 117 -5.33 -8.88 -5.02
CA ASP A 117 -6.03 -10.04 -5.58
C ASP A 117 -5.15 -11.14 -6.17
N GLY A 118 -3.90 -10.88 -6.52
CA GLY A 118 -3.00 -11.90 -7.09
C GLY A 118 -3.35 -12.31 -8.52
N TYR A 119 -3.68 -11.35 -9.39
CA TYR A 119 -3.98 -11.63 -10.80
C TYR A 119 -2.75 -12.14 -11.57
N LYS A 120 -2.96 -13.12 -12.47
CA LYS A 120 -1.92 -13.70 -13.33
C LYS A 120 -1.18 -12.66 -14.18
N THR A 121 -1.84 -11.56 -14.53
CA THR A 121 -1.25 -10.45 -15.29
C THR A 121 -0.08 -9.76 -14.58
N ILE A 122 0.09 -9.96 -13.29
CA ILE A 122 1.29 -9.51 -12.56
C ILE A 122 2.51 -10.30 -13.02
N GLN A 123 2.37 -11.62 -13.18
CA GLN A 123 3.45 -12.47 -13.71
C GLN A 123 3.70 -12.23 -15.20
N THR A 124 2.63 -12.16 -16.01
CA THR A 124 2.77 -12.13 -17.48
C THR A 124 3.11 -10.74 -18.03
N ASN A 125 2.70 -9.66 -17.35
CA ASN A 125 2.88 -8.30 -17.86
C ASN A 125 3.79 -7.45 -16.97
N LEU A 126 3.66 -7.50 -15.64
CA LEU A 126 4.44 -6.62 -14.77
C LEU A 126 5.87 -7.16 -14.57
N LEU A 127 6.04 -8.44 -14.25
CA LEU A 127 7.37 -9.01 -13.98
C LEU A 127 8.37 -8.77 -15.13
N PRO A 128 8.01 -8.97 -16.42
CA PRO A 128 8.92 -8.66 -17.53
C PRO A 128 9.33 -7.17 -17.61
N ILE A 129 8.43 -6.26 -17.19
CA ILE A 129 8.76 -4.82 -17.10
C ILE A 129 9.77 -4.58 -15.98
N LEU A 130 9.58 -5.19 -14.80
CA LEU A 130 10.49 -5.04 -13.66
C LEU A 130 11.89 -5.54 -14.03
N GLU A 131 12.01 -6.69 -14.70
CA GLU A 131 13.27 -7.26 -15.19
C GLU A 131 13.94 -6.36 -16.25
N LYS A 132 13.16 -5.85 -17.21
CA LYS A 132 13.64 -4.92 -18.24
C LYS A 132 14.22 -3.65 -17.62
N LEU A 133 13.49 -3.07 -16.67
CA LEU A 133 13.89 -1.83 -16.01
C LEU A 133 15.09 -2.04 -15.06
N GLU A 134 15.18 -3.19 -14.38
CA GLU A 134 16.37 -3.55 -13.59
C GLU A 134 17.61 -3.60 -14.48
N LYS A 135 17.53 -4.27 -15.64
CA LYS A 135 18.63 -4.32 -16.61
C LYS A 135 19.04 -2.93 -17.13
N LYS A 136 18.05 -2.05 -17.36
CA LYS A 136 18.28 -0.69 -17.87
C LYS A 136 18.94 0.21 -16.83
N HIS A 137 18.47 0.18 -15.58
CA HIS A 137 18.86 1.13 -14.53
C HIS A 137 19.83 0.56 -13.49
N GLN A 138 20.14 -0.74 -13.55
CA GLN A 138 20.93 -1.49 -12.55
C GLN A 138 20.37 -1.32 -11.12
N ARG A 139 19.05 -1.17 -11.02
CA ARG A 139 18.31 -0.97 -9.78
C ARG A 139 17.00 -1.75 -9.79
N LYS A 140 16.73 -2.39 -8.68
CA LYS A 140 15.53 -3.23 -8.50
C LYS A 140 14.33 -2.42 -8.01
N ILE A 141 13.18 -2.68 -8.62
CA ILE A 141 11.88 -2.23 -8.12
C ILE A 141 11.27 -3.37 -7.33
N LYS A 142 11.00 -3.15 -6.05
CA LYS A 142 10.20 -4.08 -5.25
C LYS A 142 8.74 -3.66 -5.30
N VAL A 143 7.85 -4.65 -5.39
CA VAL A 143 6.39 -4.46 -5.37
C VAL A 143 5.76 -5.35 -4.31
N VAL A 144 4.75 -4.83 -3.61
CA VAL A 144 4.01 -5.56 -2.59
C VAL A 144 2.82 -6.25 -3.25
N LEU A 145 2.71 -7.55 -3.09
CA LEU A 145 1.57 -8.32 -3.58
C LEU A 145 0.69 -8.73 -2.40
N PHE A 146 -0.54 -8.21 -2.33
CA PHE A 146 -1.54 -8.64 -1.37
C PHE A 146 -2.40 -9.74 -2.01
N ILE A 147 -2.20 -10.97 -1.56
CA ILE A 147 -2.68 -12.19 -2.23
C ILE A 147 -3.87 -12.80 -1.50
N ASN A 148 -4.93 -13.10 -2.23
CA ASN A 148 -6.01 -13.99 -1.81
C ASN A 148 -5.55 -15.44 -1.97
N SER A 149 -4.99 -16.03 -0.94
CA SER A 149 -4.25 -17.29 -1.05
C SER A 149 -5.12 -18.49 -1.44
N GLY A 150 -6.41 -18.48 -1.11
CA GLY A 150 -7.36 -19.51 -1.52
C GLY A 150 -7.76 -19.45 -3.00
N ASN A 151 -7.44 -18.34 -3.67
CA ASN A 151 -7.70 -18.15 -5.10
C ASN A 151 -6.47 -18.43 -5.97
N LEU A 152 -5.34 -18.83 -5.38
CA LEU A 152 -4.18 -19.25 -6.17
C LEU A 152 -4.53 -20.41 -7.08
N ASP A 153 -4.18 -20.31 -8.37
CA ASP A 153 -4.36 -21.40 -9.32
C ASP A 153 -3.44 -22.57 -8.95
N LYS A 154 -4.02 -23.77 -8.85
CA LYS A 154 -3.26 -24.97 -8.44
C LYS A 154 -2.38 -25.50 -9.57
N ILE A 155 -2.81 -25.32 -10.81
CA ILE A 155 -2.12 -25.76 -12.02
C ILE A 155 -2.12 -24.61 -13.01
N GLU A 156 -0.96 -24.31 -13.58
CA GLU A 156 -0.84 -23.32 -14.61
C GLU A 156 -1.49 -23.81 -15.91
N ASN A 157 -2.39 -23.01 -16.47
CA ASN A 157 -2.99 -23.23 -17.78
C ASN A 157 -3.26 -21.88 -18.46
N LYS A 158 -3.63 -21.92 -19.76
CA LYS A 158 -3.89 -20.71 -20.56
C LYS A 158 -5.07 -19.86 -20.06
N SER A 159 -5.96 -20.44 -19.25
CA SER A 159 -7.11 -19.75 -18.67
C SER A 159 -6.92 -19.33 -17.22
N SER A 160 -5.71 -19.47 -16.66
CA SER A 160 -5.38 -19.05 -15.29
C SER A 160 -5.61 -17.55 -15.14
N ILE A 161 -6.47 -17.18 -14.19
CA ILE A 161 -6.78 -15.78 -13.86
C ILE A 161 -5.88 -15.27 -12.72
N HIS A 162 -5.53 -16.17 -11.80
CA HIS A 162 -4.70 -15.84 -10.65
C HIS A 162 -3.29 -16.44 -10.77
N LEU A 163 -2.40 -15.91 -9.97
CA LEU A 163 -1.05 -16.42 -9.79
C LEU A 163 -1.08 -17.86 -9.25
N THR A 164 -0.10 -18.65 -9.64
CA THR A 164 0.21 -19.93 -9.01
C THR A 164 1.23 -19.75 -7.87
N CYS A 165 1.41 -20.78 -7.07
CA CYS A 165 2.49 -20.80 -6.08
C CYS A 165 3.88 -20.64 -6.76
N ASN A 166 4.08 -21.26 -7.93
CA ASN A 166 5.34 -21.14 -8.69
C ASN A 166 5.61 -19.69 -9.15
N ASP A 167 4.58 -18.96 -9.58
CA ASP A 167 4.72 -17.53 -9.95
C ASP A 167 5.16 -16.69 -8.75
N LEU A 168 4.57 -16.92 -7.58
CA LEU A 168 4.95 -16.22 -6.35
C LEU A 168 6.40 -16.53 -5.97
N ARG A 169 6.80 -17.80 -6.03
CA ARG A 169 8.16 -18.25 -5.76
C ARG A 169 9.17 -17.64 -6.72
N GLU A 170 8.87 -17.61 -8.03
CA GLU A 170 9.75 -17.01 -9.04
C GLU A 170 9.99 -15.52 -8.76
N GLY A 171 8.93 -14.73 -8.54
CA GLY A 171 9.07 -13.32 -8.26
C GLY A 171 9.77 -13.01 -6.94
N LEU A 172 9.54 -13.84 -5.89
CA LEU A 172 10.22 -13.76 -4.61
C LEU A 172 11.70 -14.08 -4.75
N GLN A 173 12.06 -15.19 -5.44
CA GLN A 173 13.45 -15.61 -5.66
C GLN A 173 14.23 -14.58 -6.48
N LYS A 174 13.58 -13.96 -7.49
CA LYS A 174 14.15 -12.86 -8.25
C LYS A 174 14.27 -11.55 -7.43
N GLY A 175 13.65 -11.48 -6.25
CA GLY A 175 13.69 -10.34 -5.34
C GLY A 175 12.82 -9.15 -5.75
N PHE A 176 11.80 -9.35 -6.61
CA PHE A 176 10.85 -8.32 -7.01
C PHE A 176 9.61 -8.28 -6.13
N TYR A 177 9.13 -9.43 -5.62
CA TYR A 177 7.89 -9.55 -4.90
C TYR A 177 8.10 -9.54 -3.39
N ASP A 178 7.33 -8.70 -2.72
CA ASP A 178 7.03 -8.75 -1.29
C ASP A 178 5.62 -9.32 -1.15
N ILE A 179 5.50 -10.57 -0.69
CA ILE A 179 4.26 -11.34 -0.71
C ILE A 179 3.54 -11.19 0.63
N GLN A 180 2.35 -10.58 0.61
CA GLN A 180 1.55 -10.29 1.78
C GLN A 180 0.10 -10.80 1.63
N SER A 181 -0.68 -10.81 2.71
CA SER A 181 -2.02 -11.38 2.73
C SER A 181 -3.12 -10.39 2.27
N HIS A 182 -4.09 -10.89 1.50
CA HIS A 182 -5.36 -10.22 1.22
C HIS A 182 -6.58 -11.07 1.68
N GLY A 183 -6.39 -11.86 2.75
CA GLY A 183 -7.35 -12.86 3.19
C GLY A 183 -7.28 -14.14 2.35
N LEU A 184 -8.10 -15.12 2.73
CA LEU A 184 -8.12 -16.42 2.06
C LEU A 184 -8.95 -16.38 0.76
N LEU A 185 -10.22 -16.00 0.86
CA LEU A 185 -11.22 -16.08 -0.22
C LEU A 185 -11.85 -14.72 -0.59
N HIS A 186 -11.16 -13.61 -0.29
CA HIS A 186 -11.62 -12.24 -0.56
C HIS A 186 -13.00 -11.92 0.06
N LYS A 187 -13.29 -12.44 1.24
CA LYS A 187 -14.55 -12.14 1.95
C LYS A 187 -14.47 -10.73 2.57
N LYS A 188 -15.59 -10.03 2.63
CA LYS A 188 -15.67 -8.76 3.34
C LYS A 188 -15.63 -9.03 4.85
N LEU A 189 -14.44 -8.88 5.43
CA LEU A 189 -14.12 -9.31 6.80
C LEU A 189 -15.03 -8.69 7.87
N THR A 190 -15.57 -7.50 7.60
CA THR A 190 -16.50 -6.79 8.51
C THR A 190 -17.89 -7.42 8.60
N GLU A 191 -18.26 -8.28 7.64
CA GLU A 191 -19.61 -8.86 7.51
C GLU A 191 -19.69 -10.33 7.89
N ILE A 192 -18.55 -10.98 8.13
CA ILE A 192 -18.51 -12.41 8.47
C ILE A 192 -18.47 -12.66 9.98
N LYS A 193 -18.85 -13.90 10.38
CA LYS A 193 -18.79 -14.34 11.77
C LYS A 193 -17.36 -14.54 12.24
N THR A 194 -17.14 -14.50 13.54
CA THR A 194 -15.80 -14.58 14.13
C THR A 194 -15.00 -15.85 13.73
N PRO A 195 -15.58 -17.07 13.72
CA PRO A 195 -14.84 -18.25 13.26
C PRO A 195 -14.36 -18.14 11.82
N ASP A 196 -15.23 -17.63 10.92
CA ASP A 196 -14.86 -17.40 9.50
C ASP A 196 -13.80 -16.31 9.36
N LEU A 197 -13.88 -15.24 10.16
CA LEU A 197 -12.87 -14.18 10.18
C LEU A 197 -11.50 -14.74 10.59
N ILE A 198 -11.44 -15.53 11.63
CA ILE A 198 -10.20 -16.18 12.06
C ILE A 198 -9.65 -17.10 10.96
N ALA A 199 -10.53 -17.88 10.31
CA ALA A 199 -10.13 -18.77 9.21
C ALA A 199 -9.58 -17.99 8.01
N GLU A 200 -10.23 -16.88 7.60
CA GLU A 200 -9.76 -16.00 6.51
C GLU A 200 -8.35 -15.44 6.83
N LEU A 201 -8.11 -15.00 8.05
CA LEU A 201 -6.83 -14.40 8.45
C LEU A 201 -5.74 -15.47 8.60
N LYS A 202 -5.98 -16.49 9.44
CA LYS A 202 -5.00 -17.51 9.78
C LYS A 202 -4.62 -18.39 8.59
N ASN A 203 -5.62 -18.90 7.85
CA ASN A 203 -5.34 -19.83 6.77
C ASN A 203 -4.67 -19.15 5.58
N SER A 204 -5.00 -17.86 5.32
CA SER A 204 -4.28 -17.08 4.30
C SER A 204 -2.79 -17.00 4.60
N GLN A 205 -2.43 -16.69 5.84
CA GLN A 205 -1.04 -16.63 6.27
C GLN A 205 -0.34 -18.00 6.11
N LEU A 206 -0.98 -19.07 6.56
CA LEU A 206 -0.43 -20.42 6.49
C LEU A 206 -0.19 -20.88 5.05
N GLU A 207 -1.16 -20.65 4.15
CA GLU A 207 -1.05 -21.04 2.74
C GLU A 207 0.10 -20.31 2.02
N LEU A 208 0.24 -18.99 2.22
CA LEU A 208 1.32 -18.22 1.61
C LEU A 208 2.68 -18.65 2.14
N ARG A 209 2.82 -18.85 3.44
CA ARG A 209 4.07 -19.34 4.05
C ARG A 209 4.42 -20.75 3.59
N ARG A 210 3.45 -21.65 3.49
CA ARG A 210 3.67 -22.99 2.95
C ARG A 210 4.17 -22.95 1.51
N CYS A 211 3.64 -22.04 0.70
CA CYS A 211 4.06 -21.86 -0.67
C CYS A 211 5.53 -21.42 -0.80
N THR A 212 6.05 -20.66 0.15
CA THR A 212 7.33 -19.94 0.02
C THR A 212 8.35 -20.29 1.12
N GLN A 213 8.08 -21.26 1.98
CA GLN A 213 8.85 -21.53 3.23
C GLN A 213 10.36 -21.67 3.05
N ASP A 214 10.82 -22.24 1.94
CA ASP A 214 12.23 -22.44 1.62
C ASP A 214 12.90 -21.19 1.02
N LEU A 215 12.13 -20.17 0.66
CA LEU A 215 12.57 -18.90 0.08
C LEU A 215 12.43 -17.71 1.04
N ASP A 216 11.87 -17.91 2.22
CA ASP A 216 11.59 -16.86 3.21
C ASP A 216 12.27 -17.13 4.56
N PRO A 217 13.62 -17.11 4.63
CA PRO A 217 14.36 -17.42 5.86
C PRO A 217 14.09 -16.43 7.01
N ASN A 218 13.62 -15.23 6.68
CA ASN A 218 13.33 -14.18 7.65
C ASN A 218 11.85 -14.11 8.06
N ASN A 219 11.01 -15.03 7.59
CA ASN A 219 9.57 -15.07 7.85
C ASN A 219 8.85 -13.74 7.52
N GLN A 220 9.19 -13.13 6.39
CA GLN A 220 8.61 -11.85 5.95
C GLN A 220 7.34 -12.02 5.13
N VAL A 221 7.07 -13.22 4.60
CA VAL A 221 5.85 -13.52 3.84
C VAL A 221 4.64 -13.55 4.76
N ALA A 222 3.57 -12.89 4.31
CA ALA A 222 2.28 -12.82 5.00
C ALA A 222 2.37 -12.33 6.45
N VAL A 223 3.19 -11.29 6.69
CA VAL A 223 3.25 -10.59 7.99
C VAL A 223 2.45 -9.29 8.00
N HIS A 224 1.94 -8.87 6.85
CA HIS A 224 1.06 -7.71 6.69
C HIS A 224 -0.22 -8.09 5.95
N LEU A 225 -1.31 -7.33 6.19
CA LEU A 225 -2.64 -7.58 5.64
C LEU A 225 -3.17 -6.37 4.89
N ALA A 226 -3.64 -6.53 3.64
CA ALA A 226 -4.60 -5.59 3.07
C ALA A 226 -6.01 -6.14 3.24
N TYR A 227 -6.93 -5.30 3.67
CA TYR A 227 -8.32 -5.74 3.87
C TYR A 227 -9.05 -5.85 2.54
N PRO A 228 -9.69 -7.00 2.23
CA PRO A 228 -10.61 -7.09 1.11
C PRO A 228 -11.63 -5.95 1.12
N PHE A 229 -11.87 -5.33 -0.05
CA PHE A 229 -12.71 -4.13 -0.22
C PHE A 229 -12.22 -2.89 0.53
N GLY A 230 -11.01 -2.91 1.10
CA GLY A 230 -10.48 -1.85 1.95
C GLY A 230 -11.26 -1.63 3.25
N ALA A 231 -12.09 -2.60 3.67
CA ALA A 231 -13.01 -2.45 4.79
C ALA A 231 -12.46 -3.06 6.08
N SER A 232 -12.39 -2.25 7.14
CA SER A 232 -11.98 -2.64 8.49
C SER A 232 -12.95 -2.10 9.54
N ASN A 233 -12.94 -2.68 10.72
CA ASN A 233 -13.55 -2.19 11.96
C ASN A 233 -12.79 -2.75 13.17
N SER A 234 -13.10 -2.27 14.37
CA SER A 234 -12.39 -2.65 15.61
C SER A 234 -12.37 -4.17 15.86
N LYS A 235 -13.42 -4.91 15.44
CA LYS A 235 -13.46 -6.37 15.53
C LYS A 235 -12.42 -6.99 14.61
N VAL A 236 -12.39 -6.58 13.34
CA VAL A 236 -11.45 -7.09 12.32
C VAL A 236 -10.02 -6.78 12.73
N GLU A 237 -9.74 -5.55 13.16
CA GLU A 237 -8.41 -5.10 13.60
C GLU A 237 -7.90 -5.89 14.80
N LYS A 238 -8.78 -6.15 15.79
CA LYS A 238 -8.48 -6.97 16.97
C LYS A 238 -8.03 -8.39 16.59
N TYR A 239 -8.68 -9.03 15.60
CA TYR A 239 -8.28 -10.37 15.18
C TYR A 239 -7.10 -10.33 14.21
N ALA A 240 -7.01 -9.32 13.34
CA ALA A 240 -5.86 -9.14 12.46
C ALA A 240 -4.55 -8.97 13.24
N SER A 241 -4.57 -8.26 14.38
CA SER A 241 -3.39 -8.05 15.25
C SER A 241 -2.82 -9.34 15.87
N GLN A 242 -3.55 -10.45 15.83
CA GLN A 242 -3.06 -11.74 16.29
C GLN A 242 -2.19 -12.47 15.25
N TYR A 243 -2.27 -12.08 13.98
CA TYR A 243 -1.61 -12.75 12.86
C TYR A 243 -0.70 -11.82 12.05
N TYR A 244 -0.95 -10.52 12.05
CA TYR A 244 -0.29 -9.54 11.19
C TYR A 244 0.24 -8.35 12.00
N LEU A 245 1.33 -7.75 11.53
CA LEU A 245 1.96 -6.58 12.14
C LEU A 245 1.24 -5.27 11.78
N SER A 246 0.61 -5.23 10.60
CA SER A 246 -0.12 -4.05 10.14
C SER A 246 -1.25 -4.39 9.17
N GLY A 247 -2.18 -3.43 8.99
CA GLY A 247 -3.34 -3.56 8.12
C GLY A 247 -3.52 -2.36 7.20
N TYR A 248 -3.74 -2.63 5.89
CA TYR A 248 -3.84 -1.62 4.83
C TYR A 248 -5.28 -1.48 4.35
N LEU A 249 -5.77 -0.24 4.36
CA LEU A 249 -7.06 0.15 3.80
C LEU A 249 -6.95 0.39 2.28
N TYR A 250 -8.10 0.57 1.62
CA TYR A 250 -8.17 0.99 0.21
C TYR A 250 -9.15 2.17 0.09
N ASN A 251 -8.78 3.32 0.70
CA ASN A 251 -9.68 4.45 0.97
C ASN A 251 -9.38 5.71 0.16
N GLY A 252 -8.41 5.66 -0.75
CA GLY A 252 -8.04 6.78 -1.62
C GLY A 252 -7.24 7.89 -0.93
N LEU A 253 -6.79 7.68 0.31
CA LEU A 253 -6.05 8.69 1.07
C LEU A 253 -4.53 8.47 0.97
N ILE A 254 -3.77 9.57 1.00
CA ILE A 254 -2.31 9.51 1.10
C ILE A 254 -1.90 9.33 2.56
N MET A 255 -0.92 8.45 2.79
CA MET A 255 -0.34 8.27 4.12
C MET A 255 0.42 9.53 4.56
N LYS A 256 0.12 10.02 5.76
CA LYS A 256 0.79 11.15 6.41
C LYS A 256 1.48 10.65 7.68
N LEU A 257 2.79 10.84 7.76
CA LEU A 257 3.56 10.48 8.95
C LEU A 257 3.15 11.35 10.14
N GLY A 258 3.22 10.77 11.34
CA GLY A 258 2.76 11.41 12.57
C GLY A 258 1.23 11.50 12.72
N ARG A 259 0.47 11.01 11.75
CA ARG A 259 -1.02 10.95 11.80
C ARG A 259 -1.57 9.53 11.91
N LEU A 260 -0.70 8.53 11.82
CA LEU A 260 -1.12 7.13 11.99
C LEU A 260 -1.27 6.84 13.49
N SER A 261 -2.51 6.71 13.94
CA SER A 261 -2.85 6.34 15.32
C SER A 261 -3.02 4.84 15.51
N ASN A 262 -3.12 4.09 14.40
CA ASN A 262 -3.39 2.66 14.41
C ASN A 262 -2.72 1.96 13.22
N ASN A 263 -1.82 1.04 13.49
CA ASN A 263 -1.07 0.26 12.48
C ASN A 263 -1.98 -0.59 11.58
N TYR A 264 -3.23 -0.77 11.96
CA TYR A 264 -4.24 -1.54 11.23
C TYR A 264 -5.15 -0.66 10.37
N GLN A 265 -4.81 0.62 10.17
CA GLN A 265 -5.57 1.57 9.36
C GLN A 265 -4.68 2.37 8.40
N ILE A 266 -3.65 1.73 7.82
CA ILE A 266 -2.73 2.37 6.88
C ILE A 266 -3.48 2.69 5.59
N PRO A 267 -3.59 3.97 5.19
CA PRO A 267 -4.33 4.35 4.00
C PRO A 267 -3.55 4.05 2.73
N ARG A 268 -4.26 3.72 1.65
CA ARG A 268 -3.69 3.56 0.30
C ARG A 268 -4.46 4.39 -0.71
N LEU A 269 -3.73 4.95 -1.68
CA LEU A 269 -4.29 5.62 -2.85
C LEU A 269 -4.85 4.58 -3.82
N THR A 270 -6.12 4.71 -4.18
CA THR A 270 -6.79 3.80 -5.11
C THR A 270 -6.41 4.15 -6.55
N ILE A 271 -5.75 3.24 -7.26
CA ILE A 271 -5.32 3.46 -8.64
C ILE A 271 -6.21 2.70 -9.61
N ASN A 272 -6.54 3.36 -10.70
CA ASN A 272 -7.34 2.79 -11.77
C ASN A 272 -6.93 3.39 -13.12
N ARG A 273 -7.44 2.85 -14.24
CA ARG A 273 -7.07 3.25 -15.61
C ARG A 273 -7.32 4.73 -15.98
N LYS A 274 -8.05 5.48 -15.13
CA LYS A 274 -8.26 6.93 -15.32
C LYS A 274 -7.10 7.77 -14.78
N HIS A 275 -6.14 7.14 -14.11
CA HIS A 275 -4.94 7.77 -13.57
C HIS A 275 -3.79 7.65 -14.57
N PHE A 276 -3.74 8.53 -15.56
CA PHE A 276 -2.64 8.61 -16.52
C PHE A 276 -1.29 8.80 -15.80
N PRO A 277 -0.14 8.44 -16.43
CA PRO A 277 1.19 8.49 -15.79
C PRO A 277 1.51 9.81 -15.11
N ASN A 278 1.19 10.94 -15.72
CA ASN A 278 1.42 12.26 -15.13
C ASN A 278 0.68 12.44 -13.78
N ARG A 279 -0.50 11.85 -13.63
CA ARG A 279 -1.22 11.86 -12.36
C ARG A 279 -0.55 10.99 -11.32
N LEU A 280 -0.04 9.80 -11.70
CA LEU A 280 0.74 8.95 -10.81
C LEU A 280 2.05 9.63 -10.41
N ILE A 281 2.74 10.27 -11.34
CA ILE A 281 3.94 11.07 -11.08
C ILE A 281 3.64 12.16 -10.05
N ASN A 282 2.57 12.93 -10.26
CA ASN A 282 2.16 13.96 -9.30
C ASN A 282 1.82 13.40 -7.90
N MET A 283 1.28 12.18 -7.83
CA MET A 283 1.05 11.50 -6.54
C MET A 283 2.38 11.09 -5.89
N ALA A 284 3.30 10.52 -6.67
CA ALA A 284 4.62 10.11 -6.18
C ALA A 284 5.45 11.31 -5.73
N GLU A 285 5.44 12.41 -6.47
CA GLU A 285 6.19 13.63 -6.15
C GLU A 285 5.73 14.32 -4.85
N LYS A 286 4.55 13.97 -4.32
CA LYS A 286 4.11 14.38 -2.96
C LYS A 286 4.89 13.70 -1.84
N SER A 287 5.67 12.65 -2.13
CA SER A 287 6.55 12.02 -1.15
C SER A 287 7.58 13.03 -0.65
N TYR A 288 7.77 13.09 0.67
CA TYR A 288 8.83 13.87 1.26
C TYR A 288 10.20 13.21 1.03
N LYS A 289 11.27 13.99 1.08
CA LYS A 289 12.63 13.48 1.09
C LYS A 289 12.99 12.98 2.48
N LEU A 290 13.59 11.80 2.55
CA LEU A 290 14.05 11.22 3.80
C LEU A 290 15.20 12.03 4.36
N GLU A 291 15.09 12.49 5.60
CA GLU A 291 16.12 13.21 6.30
C GLU A 291 16.83 12.29 7.30
N LYS A 292 18.09 12.61 7.62
CA LYS A 292 18.81 11.92 8.70
C LYS A 292 18.03 12.15 9.99
N GLN A 293 17.67 11.09 10.68
CA GLN A 293 17.07 11.22 12.00
C GLN A 293 18.15 11.76 12.94
N ASP A 294 18.03 13.01 13.37
CA ASP A 294 18.82 13.52 14.48
C ASP A 294 18.41 12.70 15.72
N LYS A 295 19.39 11.99 16.27
CA LYS A 295 19.22 11.36 17.57
C LYS A 295 19.09 12.48 18.59
N GLY A 296 17.84 12.85 18.96
CA GLY A 296 17.56 13.68 20.11
C GLY A 296 17.94 12.96 21.41
#